data_4ceda06eabf925be947ddf8da3a3e8d6
#
_entry.id   4ceda06eabf925be947ddf8da3a3e8d6
#
_cell.length_a   1.000
_cell.length_b   1.000
_cell.length_c   1.000
_cell.angle_alpha   90.00
_cell.angle_beta   90.00
_cell.angle_gamma   90.00
#
_symmetry.space_group_name_H-M   'P 1'
#
loop_
_entity.id
_entity.type
_entity.pdbx_description
1 polymer ?
#
loop_
_entity_poly.entity_id
_entity_poly.type
_entity_poly.pdbx_seq_one_letter_code
_entity_poly.pdbx_strand_id
1 'polypeptide(L)'
;LRVSFPHRCWAEIDLDALRNNLAWLRHRIGPGNQILTVVKADAYGHGLRQIAALLMQSGTDVFGVANLDEARDIRAVGRGWPILMLGACLPEETERAIKDNVMPTFSSL
;
A
#
# COMPACT_ATOMS: atom_id res chain seq x y z
N LEU A 1 -12.33 12.85 -27.17
CA LEU A 1 -11.58 11.59 -27.23
C LEU A 1 -12.47 10.46 -26.72
N ARG A 2 -12.86 9.56 -27.59
CA ARG A 2 -13.56 8.35 -27.18
C ARG A 2 -12.53 7.30 -26.75
N VAL A 3 -12.56 6.91 -25.47
CA VAL A 3 -11.81 5.74 -25.00
C VAL A 3 -12.70 4.52 -25.24
N SER A 4 -12.22 3.58 -26.04
CA SER A 4 -12.90 2.29 -26.25
C SER A 4 -12.43 1.30 -25.18
N PHE A 5 -13.40 0.79 -24.41
CA PHE A 5 -13.13 -0.27 -23.44
C PHE A 5 -13.54 -1.62 -24.03
N PRO A 6 -12.64 -2.62 -24.06
CA PRO A 6 -12.96 -3.95 -24.62
C PRO A 6 -13.85 -4.80 -23.69
N HIS A 7 -14.22 -4.30 -22.52
CA HIS A 7 -14.92 -5.04 -21.48
C HIS A 7 -16.35 -4.52 -21.28
N ARG A 8 -17.26 -5.43 -20.94
CA ARG A 8 -18.65 -5.09 -20.64
C ARG A 8 -18.83 -4.37 -19.30
N CYS A 9 -17.89 -4.53 -18.40
CA CYS A 9 -17.86 -3.85 -17.11
C CYS A 9 -16.44 -3.45 -16.75
N TRP A 10 -16.30 -2.41 -15.96
CA TRP A 10 -15.03 -1.92 -15.45
C TRP A 10 -15.24 -1.27 -14.08
N ALA A 11 -14.17 -1.17 -13.31
CA ALA A 11 -14.16 -0.39 -12.08
C ALA A 11 -13.58 0.99 -12.39
N GLU A 12 -14.25 2.03 -11.90
CA GLU A 12 -13.76 3.40 -11.94
C GLU A 12 -13.22 3.77 -10.56
N ILE A 13 -11.96 4.20 -10.51
CA ILE A 13 -11.30 4.58 -9.27
C ILE A 13 -11.14 6.10 -9.25
N ASP A 14 -11.75 6.74 -8.26
CA ASP A 14 -11.65 8.18 -8.06
C ASP A 14 -10.45 8.47 -7.13
N LEU A 15 -9.32 8.84 -7.72
CA LEU A 15 -8.09 9.14 -6.99
C LEU A 15 -8.20 10.42 -6.15
N ASP A 16 -9.01 11.39 -6.58
CA ASP A 16 -9.22 12.61 -5.79
C ASP A 16 -10.05 12.33 -4.54
N ALA A 17 -11.02 11.43 -4.62
CA ALA A 17 -11.76 10.98 -3.44
C ALA A 17 -10.83 10.32 -2.42
N LEU A 18 -9.92 9.46 -2.85
CA LEU A 18 -8.95 8.82 -1.97
C LEU A 18 -8.01 9.85 -1.33
N ARG A 19 -7.51 10.79 -2.11
CA ARG A 19 -6.66 11.90 -1.61
C ARG A 19 -7.40 12.71 -0.54
N ASN A 20 -8.63 13.08 -0.81
CA ASN A 20 -9.46 13.85 0.11
C ASN A 20 -9.77 13.08 1.39
N ASN A 21 -10.02 11.78 1.30
CA ASN A 21 -10.25 10.91 2.44
C ASN A 21 -9.00 10.83 3.34
N LEU A 22 -7.82 10.70 2.76
CA LEU A 22 -6.57 10.67 3.52
C LEU A 22 -6.30 12.01 4.20
N ALA A 23 -6.53 13.13 3.50
CA ALA A 23 -6.40 14.47 4.06
C ALA A 23 -7.37 14.71 5.22
N TRP A 24 -8.62 14.28 5.07
CA TRP A 24 -9.62 14.35 6.13
C TRP A 24 -9.20 13.55 7.36
N LEU A 25 -8.73 12.33 7.16
CA LEU A 25 -8.25 11.48 8.25
C LEU A 25 -7.05 12.12 8.96
N ARG A 26 -6.07 12.63 8.22
CA ARG A 26 -4.91 13.32 8.77
C ARG A 26 -5.34 14.51 9.64
N HIS A 27 -6.26 15.31 9.14
CA HIS A 27 -6.80 16.45 9.92
C HIS A 27 -7.47 15.97 11.21
N ARG A 28 -8.19 14.87 11.13
CA ARG A 28 -8.96 14.34 12.27
C ARG A 28 -8.07 13.78 13.38
N ILE A 29 -6.99 13.07 13.03
CA ILE A 29 -6.11 12.42 14.02
C ILE A 29 -4.95 13.32 14.48
N GLY A 30 -4.66 14.37 13.74
CA GLY A 30 -3.58 15.31 14.04
C GLY A 30 -2.18 14.83 13.65
N PRO A 31 -1.15 15.69 13.79
CA PRO A 31 0.20 15.42 13.33
C PRO A 31 0.99 14.44 14.21
N GLY A 32 0.52 14.18 15.44
CA GLY A 32 1.21 13.28 16.38
C GLY A 32 0.98 11.80 16.14
N ASN A 33 0.13 11.45 15.17
CA ASN A 33 -0.20 10.06 14.85
C ASN A 33 0.26 9.70 13.45
N GLN A 34 0.71 8.46 13.26
CA GLN A 34 1.04 7.93 11.95
C GLN A 34 -0.16 7.22 11.33
N ILE A 35 -0.23 7.30 10.00
CA ILE A 35 -1.23 6.58 9.21
C ILE A 35 -0.53 5.40 8.53
N LEU A 36 -0.94 4.18 8.92
CA LEU A 36 -0.59 2.96 8.20
C LEU A 36 -1.74 2.64 7.25
N THR A 37 -1.48 2.69 5.96
CA THR A 37 -2.49 2.35 4.94
C THR A 37 -2.31 0.92 4.48
N VAL A 38 -3.34 0.11 4.66
CA VAL A 38 -3.34 -1.29 4.23
C VAL A 38 -3.71 -1.36 2.76
N VAL A 39 -2.83 -1.91 1.95
CA VAL A 39 -2.97 -1.99 0.49
C VAL A 39 -2.83 -3.41 -0.04
N LYS A 40 -3.06 -4.40 0.80
CA LYS A 40 -3.03 -5.82 0.41
C LYS A 40 -4.09 -6.13 -0.66
N ALA A 41 -3.95 -7.28 -1.30
CA ALA A 41 -4.87 -7.76 -2.34
C ALA A 41 -5.11 -6.72 -3.44
N ASP A 42 -4.00 -6.23 -4.03
CA ASP A 42 -4.02 -5.22 -5.09
C ASP A 42 -4.73 -3.93 -4.65
N ALA A 43 -4.46 -3.46 -3.43
CA ALA A 43 -5.18 -2.36 -2.79
C ALA A 43 -6.70 -2.61 -2.77
N TYR A 44 -7.09 -3.84 -2.37
CA TYR A 44 -8.48 -4.30 -2.38
C TYR A 44 -9.13 -4.19 -3.76
N GLY A 45 -8.37 -4.46 -4.82
CA GLY A 45 -8.84 -4.39 -6.21
C GLY A 45 -8.78 -3.01 -6.85
N HIS A 46 -8.25 -2.00 -6.16
CA HIS A 46 -8.15 -0.63 -6.69
C HIS A 46 -6.90 -0.40 -7.54
N GLY A 47 -5.97 -1.33 -7.57
CA GLY A 47 -4.72 -1.21 -8.30
C GLY A 47 -3.57 -0.74 -7.42
N LEU A 48 -2.73 -1.68 -6.93
CA LEU A 48 -1.72 -1.43 -5.90
C LEU A 48 -0.74 -0.32 -6.26
N ARG A 49 -0.17 -0.35 -7.47
CA ARG A 49 0.87 0.62 -7.84
C ARG A 49 0.34 2.04 -7.96
N GLN A 50 -0.81 2.22 -8.56
CA GLN A 50 -1.44 3.54 -8.71
C GLN A 50 -1.87 4.11 -7.35
N ILE A 51 -2.47 3.27 -6.52
CA ILE A 51 -2.90 3.66 -5.18
C ILE A 51 -1.69 3.97 -4.30
N ALA A 52 -0.63 3.15 -4.32
CA ALA A 52 0.59 3.42 -3.57
C ALA A 52 1.23 4.76 -3.97
N ALA A 53 1.33 5.03 -5.28
CA ALA A 53 1.87 6.30 -5.77
C ALA A 53 1.07 7.50 -5.24
N LEU A 54 -0.25 7.42 -5.28
CA LEU A 54 -1.12 8.47 -4.75
C LEU A 54 -0.95 8.66 -3.25
N LEU A 55 -0.91 7.56 -2.49
CA LEU A 55 -0.76 7.60 -1.03
C LEU A 55 0.59 8.18 -0.62
N MET A 56 1.66 7.86 -1.34
CA MET A 56 2.99 8.45 -1.14
C MET A 56 2.97 9.97 -1.28
N GLN A 57 2.25 10.48 -2.28
CA GLN A 57 2.11 11.92 -2.51
C GLN A 57 1.14 12.60 -1.54
N SER A 58 0.25 11.84 -0.93
CA SER A 58 -0.87 12.37 -0.15
C SER A 58 -0.67 12.27 1.37
N GLY A 59 0.45 11.71 1.83
CA GLY A 59 0.84 11.77 3.23
C GLY A 59 0.58 10.50 4.04
N THR A 60 0.56 9.31 3.42
CA THR A 60 0.66 8.06 4.19
C THR A 60 2.04 7.96 4.83
N ASP A 61 2.11 7.39 6.03
CA ASP A 61 3.38 7.21 6.75
C ASP A 61 3.95 5.81 6.57
N VAL A 62 3.10 4.78 6.54
CA VAL A 62 3.48 3.37 6.49
C VAL A 62 2.53 2.63 5.57
N PHE A 63 3.03 1.61 4.88
CA PHE A 63 2.19 0.69 4.12
C PHE A 63 2.04 -0.64 4.84
N GLY A 64 0.83 -1.20 4.81
CA GLY A 64 0.55 -2.56 5.27
C GLY A 64 0.26 -3.47 4.08
N VAL A 65 0.97 -4.59 3.98
CA VAL A 65 0.85 -5.58 2.90
C VAL A 65 0.64 -6.97 3.46
N ALA A 66 0.17 -7.90 2.64
CA ALA A 66 -0.01 -9.29 3.04
C ALA A 66 1.26 -10.14 2.86
N ASN A 67 2.09 -9.82 1.87
CA ASN A 67 3.25 -10.64 1.49
C ASN A 67 4.37 -9.79 0.87
N LEU A 68 5.51 -10.45 0.62
CA LEU A 68 6.71 -9.77 0.09
C LEU A 68 6.58 -9.37 -1.38
N ASP A 69 5.73 -10.01 -2.17
CA ASP A 69 5.51 -9.62 -3.56
C ASP A 69 4.81 -8.25 -3.64
N GLU A 70 3.83 -8.03 -2.79
CA GLU A 70 3.17 -6.73 -2.66
C GLU A 70 4.15 -5.65 -2.18
N ALA A 71 5.02 -5.97 -1.21
CA ALA A 71 6.05 -5.06 -0.75
C ALA A 71 7.01 -4.66 -1.88
N ARG A 72 7.39 -5.61 -2.72
CA ARG A 72 8.24 -5.36 -3.90
C ARG A 72 7.57 -4.42 -4.88
N ASP A 73 6.28 -4.58 -5.12
CA ASP A 73 5.52 -3.68 -5.99
C ASP A 73 5.52 -2.25 -5.46
N ILE A 74 5.37 -2.07 -4.15
CA ILE A 74 5.46 -0.75 -3.52
C ILE A 74 6.87 -0.19 -3.65
N ARG A 75 7.92 -0.99 -3.42
CA ARG A 75 9.32 -0.56 -3.57
C ARG A 75 9.65 -0.11 -5.00
N ALA A 76 9.00 -0.70 -6.01
CA ALA A 76 9.14 -0.29 -7.40
C ALA A 76 8.53 1.10 -7.66
N VAL A 77 7.55 1.52 -6.88
CA VAL A 77 6.93 2.85 -6.97
C VAL A 77 7.73 3.89 -6.21
N GLY A 78 8.17 3.56 -4.98
CA GLY A 78 8.93 4.48 -4.15
C GLY A 78 9.57 3.79 -2.95
N ARG A 79 10.75 4.25 -2.52
CA ARG A 79 11.59 3.54 -1.54
C ARG A 79 11.58 4.15 -0.13
N GLY A 80 11.06 5.35 0.04
CA GLY A 80 11.18 6.11 1.29
C GLY A 80 10.21 5.71 2.40
N TRP A 81 9.30 4.79 2.15
CA TRP A 81 8.23 4.45 3.10
C TRP A 81 8.48 3.13 3.80
N PRO A 82 8.27 3.06 5.14
CA PRO A 82 8.23 1.80 5.86
C PRO A 82 7.10 0.90 5.34
N ILE A 83 7.36 -0.40 5.30
CA ILE A 83 6.35 -1.40 4.90
C ILE A 83 6.27 -2.45 5.99
N LEU A 84 5.07 -2.70 6.50
CA LEU A 84 4.77 -3.77 7.44
C LEU A 84 4.08 -4.91 6.70
N MET A 85 4.66 -6.11 6.77
CA MET A 85 4.01 -7.32 6.31
C MET A 85 3.07 -7.84 7.41
N LEU A 86 1.76 -7.84 7.15
CA LEU A 86 0.74 -8.25 8.11
C LEU A 86 0.61 -9.77 8.20
N GLY A 87 0.90 -10.49 7.12
CA GLY A 87 1.00 -11.94 7.14
C GLY A 87 2.27 -12.40 7.88
N ALA A 88 2.21 -13.59 8.46
CA ALA A 88 3.36 -14.17 9.15
C ALA A 88 4.53 -14.40 8.18
N CYS A 89 5.72 -14.01 8.60
CA CYS A 89 6.95 -14.25 7.86
C CYS A 89 7.40 -15.71 8.04
N LEU A 90 7.56 -16.43 6.94
CA LEU A 90 8.12 -17.78 6.96
C LEU A 90 9.65 -17.72 7.08
N PRO A 91 10.28 -18.75 7.66
CA PRO A 91 11.74 -18.79 7.78
C PRO A 91 12.48 -18.57 6.45
N GLU A 92 11.98 -19.17 5.36
CA GLU A 92 12.55 -19.03 4.01
C GLU A 92 12.38 -17.64 3.39
N GLU A 93 11.55 -16.80 3.94
CA GLU A 93 11.30 -15.43 3.48
C GLU A 93 12.21 -14.40 4.18
N THR A 94 12.93 -14.80 5.21
CA THR A 94 13.68 -13.88 6.08
C THR A 94 14.71 -13.06 5.30
N GLU A 95 15.51 -13.69 4.45
CA GLU A 95 16.55 -12.97 3.67
C GLU A 95 15.92 -11.93 2.74
N ARG A 96 14.83 -12.30 2.10
CA ARG A 96 14.10 -11.39 1.20
C ARG A 96 13.48 -10.21 1.97
N ALA A 97 12.90 -10.46 3.14
CA ALA A 97 12.34 -9.40 3.98
C ALA A 97 13.42 -8.39 4.40
N ILE A 98 14.60 -8.88 4.76
CA ILE A 98 15.75 -8.03 5.12
C ILE A 98 16.20 -7.23 3.89
N LYS A 99 16.39 -7.89 2.76
CA LYS A 99 16.85 -7.26 1.52
C LYS A 99 15.92 -6.15 1.05
N ASP A 100 14.61 -6.38 1.11
CA ASP A 100 13.58 -5.43 0.69
C ASP A 100 13.20 -4.44 1.81
N ASN A 101 13.87 -4.54 2.96
CA ASN A 101 13.64 -3.69 4.15
C ASN A 101 12.16 -3.66 4.57
N VAL A 102 11.58 -4.83 4.72
CA VAL A 102 10.18 -5.01 5.13
C VAL A 102 10.14 -5.40 6.60
N MET A 103 9.29 -4.77 7.38
CA MET A 103 9.03 -5.15 8.77
C MET A 103 8.18 -6.42 8.78
N PRO A 104 8.70 -7.55 9.27
CA PRO A 104 7.96 -8.80 9.31
C PRO A 104 7.05 -8.88 10.54
N THR A 105 6.03 -9.72 10.44
CA THR A 105 5.23 -10.16 11.57
C THR A 105 5.59 -11.60 11.91
N PHE A 106 5.90 -11.87 13.16
CA PHE A 106 6.24 -13.20 13.65
C PHE A 106 5.07 -13.79 14.44
N SER A 107 4.76 -15.04 14.17
CA SER A 107 3.71 -15.80 14.86
C SER A 107 4.25 -16.82 15.88
N SER A 108 5.56 -17.00 15.92
CA SER A 108 6.24 -17.88 16.87
C SER A 108 7.61 -17.30 17.24
N LEU A 109 8.14 -17.76 18.35
CA LEU A 109 9.50 -17.45 18.82
C LEU A 109 10.48 -18.50 18.31
#